data_629cdfe8fd672966d6cd427d618c6f33
#
_entry.id   629cdfe8fd672966d6cd427d618c6f33
#
_cell.length_a   1.000
_cell.length_b   1.000
_cell.length_c   1.000
_cell.angle_alpha   90.00
_cell.angle_beta   90.00
_cell.angle_gamma   90.00
#
_symmetry.space_group_name_H-M   'P 1'
#
loop_
_entity.id
_entity.type
_entity.pdbx_description
1 polymer ?
#
loop_
_entity_poly.entity_id
_entity_poly.type
_entity_poly.pdbx_seq_one_letter_code
_entity_poly.pdbx_strand_id
1 'polypeptide(L)'
;MDIERWRSRLPVKRASDGEVIGWTVALSSDESNPIDEDAEGYVVDAVNPAGITVAQGVPIEEAIACLEDRGLASLSAPHWTKAPLPLESETDLFAPQDDWPWRRVLMTQLDDNRVWIRPAYPSWPERLLEIALPIPADDILRPDSPTNSD
;
A
#
# COMPACT_ATOMS: atom_id res chain seq x y z
N MET A 1 -3.98 -7.73 2.31
CA MET A 1 -3.76 -7.62 3.78
C MET A 1 -5.02 -8.03 4.50
N ASP A 2 -4.87 -8.77 5.60
CA ASP A 2 -6.00 -9.18 6.41
C ASP A 2 -6.65 -7.95 7.01
N ILE A 3 -7.95 -7.82 6.89
CA ILE A 3 -8.65 -6.64 7.36
C ILE A 3 -8.58 -6.50 8.88
N GLU A 4 -8.48 -7.58 9.60
CA GLU A 4 -8.38 -7.47 11.04
C GLU A 4 -7.03 -6.95 11.47
N ARG A 5 -5.99 -7.36 10.79
CA ARG A 5 -4.67 -6.78 11.04
C ARG A 5 -4.68 -5.29 10.73
N TRP A 6 -5.34 -4.92 9.64
CA TRP A 6 -5.41 -3.51 9.25
C TRP A 6 -6.16 -2.68 10.29
N ARG A 7 -7.22 -3.24 10.85
CA ARG A 7 -8.00 -2.51 11.85
C ARG A 7 -7.22 -2.28 13.13
N SER A 8 -6.20 -3.10 13.40
CA SER A 8 -5.40 -2.95 14.60
C SER A 8 -4.16 -2.09 14.38
N ARG A 9 -4.05 -1.47 13.23
CA ARG A 9 -2.88 -0.69 12.90
C ARG A 9 -2.68 0.48 13.85
N LEU A 10 -1.43 0.89 14.00
CA LEU A 10 -1.10 2.04 14.83
C LEU A 10 -0.46 3.11 13.95
N PRO A 11 -0.85 4.34 14.10
CA PRO A 11 -0.30 5.40 13.24
C PRO A 11 1.13 5.74 13.63
N VAL A 12 1.93 6.11 12.63
CA VAL A 12 3.26 6.63 12.85
C VAL A 12 3.22 8.08 12.40
N LYS A 13 3.57 8.99 13.28
CA LYS A 13 3.51 10.40 12.99
C LYS A 13 4.91 10.99 12.92
N ARG A 14 5.09 11.90 11.99
CA ARG A 14 6.39 12.54 11.84
C ARG A 14 6.63 13.51 12.99
N ALA A 15 7.81 13.44 13.58
CA ALA A 15 8.08 14.24 14.76
C ALA A 15 8.05 15.74 14.46
N SER A 16 8.41 16.14 13.24
CA SER A 16 8.52 17.56 12.96
C SER A 16 7.18 18.28 12.88
N ASP A 17 6.11 17.60 12.45
CA ASP A 17 4.84 18.28 12.27
C ASP A 17 3.63 17.43 12.66
N GLY A 18 3.83 16.23 13.13
CA GLY A 18 2.72 15.38 13.55
C GLY A 18 1.92 14.75 12.41
N GLU A 19 2.42 14.86 11.19
CA GLU A 19 1.69 14.29 10.08
C GLU A 19 1.82 12.77 10.07
N VAL A 20 0.74 12.06 9.76
CA VAL A 20 0.78 10.61 9.69
C VAL A 20 1.54 10.22 8.45
N ILE A 21 2.64 9.48 8.63
CA ILE A 21 3.48 9.06 7.52
C ILE A 21 3.32 7.57 7.23
N GLY A 22 2.46 6.90 7.95
CA GLY A 22 2.16 5.50 7.72
C GLY A 22 1.66 4.84 8.98
N TRP A 23 1.69 3.52 8.98
CA TRP A 23 1.14 2.71 10.05
C TRP A 23 2.05 1.55 10.34
N THR A 24 2.01 1.02 11.56
CA THR A 24 2.60 -0.28 11.84
C THR A 24 1.47 -1.28 11.99
N VAL A 25 1.65 -2.46 11.43
CA VAL A 25 0.62 -3.49 11.44
C VAL A 25 1.27 -4.76 11.98
N ALA A 26 0.66 -5.35 13.01
CA ALA A 26 1.21 -6.57 13.60
C ALA A 26 1.19 -7.69 12.56
N LEU A 27 2.13 -8.63 12.68
CA LEU A 27 2.21 -9.68 11.71
C LEU A 27 1.03 -10.63 11.79
N SER A 28 0.40 -10.75 12.94
CA SER A 28 -0.71 -11.65 13.09
C SER A 28 -1.70 -11.09 14.06
N SER A 29 -2.95 -11.21 13.75
CA SER A 29 -3.95 -10.78 14.66
C SER A 29 -4.14 -11.81 15.74
N ASP A 30 -3.51 -12.94 15.60
CA ASP A 30 -3.68 -13.95 16.50
C ASP A 30 -2.79 -13.76 17.59
N GLU A 31 -2.90 -13.17 18.43
CA GLU A 31 -2.01 -12.95 19.33
C GLU A 31 -1.98 -13.72 20.33
N SER A 32 -2.11 -14.71 20.04
CA SER A 32 -1.80 -15.68 20.90
C SER A 32 -0.61 -15.30 21.62
N ASN A 33 0.14 -14.60 21.21
CA ASN A 33 1.22 -14.35 21.67
C ASN A 33 1.20 -13.10 22.21
N PRO A 34 1.07 -13.04 23.31
CA PRO A 34 1.01 -11.91 23.94
C PRO A 34 2.18 -11.27 23.91
N ILE A 35 2.50 -10.87 22.97
CA ILE A 35 3.58 -10.38 22.91
C ILE A 35 3.87 -9.41 23.82
N ASP A 36 4.76 -9.52 24.33
CA ASP A 36 5.50 -8.75 25.09
C ASP A 36 6.17 -7.82 24.15
N GLU A 37 5.73 -6.64 24.07
CA GLU A 37 6.30 -5.73 23.17
C GLU A 37 7.72 -5.42 23.45
N ASP A 38 8.17 -5.73 24.65
CA ASP A 38 9.56 -5.46 24.94
C ASP A 38 10.39 -6.65 24.55
N ALA A 39 9.79 -7.74 24.09
CA ALA A 39 10.58 -8.91 23.78
C ALA A 39 11.28 -8.71 22.48
N GLU A 40 12.47 -9.22 22.38
CA GLU A 40 13.16 -9.17 21.15
C GLU A 40 12.40 -9.98 20.17
N GLY A 41 12.31 -9.60 19.00
CA GLY A 41 11.56 -10.36 18.01
C GLY A 41 10.17 -9.85 17.77
N TYR A 42 9.72 -8.87 18.52
CA TYR A 42 8.44 -8.28 18.21
C TYR A 42 8.61 -7.51 16.90
N VAL A 43 7.91 -7.92 15.88
CA VAL A 43 8.07 -7.33 14.57
C VAL A 43 6.74 -6.92 14.00
N VAL A 44 6.77 -5.98 13.09
CA VAL A 44 5.57 -5.44 12.46
C VAL A 44 5.85 -5.19 10.99
N ASP A 45 4.82 -4.96 10.24
CA ASP A 45 4.94 -4.46 8.88
C ASP A 45 4.83 -2.94 8.91
N ALA A 46 5.64 -2.27 8.13
CA ALA A 46 5.53 -0.82 7.94
C ALA A 46 4.70 -0.59 6.69
N VAL A 47 3.65 0.21 6.82
CA VAL A 47 2.67 0.39 5.75
C VAL A 47 2.53 1.88 5.49
N ASN A 48 2.53 2.29 4.24
CA ASN A 48 2.43 3.71 3.91
C ASN A 48 0.99 4.21 4.06
N PRO A 49 0.72 5.50 3.92
CA PRO A 49 -0.63 6.02 4.13
C PRO A 49 -1.70 5.45 3.20
N ALA A 50 -1.31 4.89 2.06
CA ALA A 50 -2.29 4.26 1.16
C ALA A 50 -2.52 2.80 1.52
N GLY A 51 -1.91 2.31 2.59
CA GLY A 51 -2.12 0.93 2.99
C GLY A 51 -1.24 -0.06 2.25
N ILE A 52 -0.13 0.37 1.70
CA ILE A 52 0.76 -0.50 0.95
C ILE A 52 1.99 -0.78 1.80
N THR A 53 2.34 -2.06 1.94
CA THR A 53 3.46 -2.47 2.77
C THR A 53 4.77 -2.04 2.14
N VAL A 54 5.58 -1.32 2.89
CA VAL A 54 6.89 -0.89 2.43
C VAL A 54 8.03 -1.63 3.13
N ALA A 55 7.78 -2.29 4.23
CA ALA A 55 8.75 -3.17 4.88
C ALA A 55 7.98 -4.23 5.65
N GLN A 56 8.44 -5.46 5.60
CA GLN A 56 7.73 -6.55 6.24
C GLN A 56 8.55 -7.18 7.34
N GLY A 57 7.90 -7.46 8.46
CA GLY A 57 8.55 -8.25 9.51
C GLY A 57 9.78 -7.62 10.08
N VAL A 58 9.73 -6.33 10.41
CA VAL A 58 10.88 -5.62 10.95
C VAL A 58 10.61 -5.17 12.36
N PRO A 59 11.64 -4.95 13.17
CA PRO A 59 11.43 -4.39 14.50
C PRO A 59 10.69 -3.07 14.43
N ILE A 60 9.94 -2.74 15.46
CA ILE A 60 9.11 -1.54 15.40
C ILE A 60 9.93 -0.29 15.19
N GLU A 61 11.13 -0.22 15.74
CA GLU A 61 11.96 0.96 15.55
C GLU A 61 12.43 1.08 14.11
N GLU A 62 12.69 -0.04 13.47
CA GLU A 62 13.09 -0.01 12.08
C GLU A 62 11.89 0.34 11.20
N ALA A 63 10.69 -0.09 11.58
CA ALA A 63 9.47 0.25 10.84
C ALA A 63 9.26 1.75 10.87
N ILE A 64 9.44 2.37 12.03
CA ILE A 64 9.26 3.81 12.17
C ILE A 64 10.30 4.54 11.34
N ALA A 65 11.56 4.11 11.39
CA ALA A 65 12.61 4.74 10.60
C ALA A 65 12.34 4.61 9.11
N CYS A 66 11.83 3.46 8.68
CA CYS A 66 11.50 3.25 7.29
C CYS A 66 10.40 4.21 6.85
N LEU A 67 9.39 4.43 7.68
CA LEU A 67 8.31 5.33 7.32
C LEU A 67 8.77 6.79 7.35
N GLU A 68 9.70 7.14 8.23
CA GLU A 68 10.24 8.48 8.21
C GLU A 68 11.02 8.74 6.93
N ASP A 69 11.68 7.73 6.41
CA ASP A 69 12.46 7.88 5.20
C ASP A 69 11.59 7.75 3.95
N ARG A 70 10.65 6.82 3.91
CA ARG A 70 9.96 6.48 2.69
C ARG A 70 8.44 6.53 2.75
N GLY A 71 7.85 6.74 3.92
CA GLY A 71 6.39 6.62 4.01
C GLY A 71 5.65 7.52 3.05
N LEU A 72 5.92 8.82 3.08
CA LEU A 72 5.27 9.73 2.16
C LEU A 72 5.88 9.68 0.78
N ALA A 73 7.19 9.47 0.67
CA ALA A 73 7.84 9.41 -0.62
C ALA A 73 7.35 8.24 -1.45
N SER A 74 6.96 7.15 -0.81
CA SER A 74 6.48 5.98 -1.55
C SER A 74 5.16 6.26 -2.28
N LEU A 75 4.42 7.28 -1.85
CA LEU A 75 3.17 7.63 -2.53
C LEU A 75 3.43 8.25 -3.90
N SER A 76 4.61 8.82 -4.10
CA SER A 76 4.94 9.42 -5.38
C SER A 76 5.58 8.42 -6.32
N ALA A 77 5.92 7.25 -5.84
CA ALA A 77 6.55 6.25 -6.69
C ALA A 77 5.50 5.51 -7.49
N PRO A 78 5.84 4.98 -8.64
CA PRO A 78 4.88 4.21 -9.40
C PRO A 78 4.57 2.89 -8.72
N HIS A 79 3.38 2.39 -8.96
CA HIS A 79 2.94 1.09 -8.48
C HIS A 79 2.39 0.30 -9.66
N TRP A 80 2.16 -1.00 -9.48
CA TRP A 80 1.70 -1.86 -10.55
C TRP A 80 0.45 -2.60 -10.12
N THR A 81 -0.47 -2.77 -11.07
CA THR A 81 -1.68 -3.54 -10.85
C THR A 81 -2.03 -4.27 -12.13
N LYS A 82 -2.70 -5.41 -12.01
CA LYS A 82 -3.22 -6.08 -13.19
C LYS A 82 -4.47 -5.35 -13.65
N ALA A 83 -4.48 -4.90 -14.87
CA ALA A 83 -5.59 -4.12 -15.39
C ALA A 83 -5.70 -4.25 -16.89
N PRO A 84 -6.89 -4.16 -17.44
CA PRO A 84 -7.05 -4.30 -18.89
C PRO A 84 -6.52 -3.07 -19.62
N LEU A 85 -6.44 -3.19 -20.94
CA LEU A 85 -6.05 -2.08 -21.78
C LEU A 85 -7.14 -1.94 -22.85
N PRO A 86 -7.96 -0.92 -22.82
CA PRO A 86 -7.91 0.22 -21.90
C PRO A 86 -8.55 -0.10 -20.55
N LEU A 87 -8.13 0.61 -19.55
CA LEU A 87 -8.74 0.53 -18.25
C LEU A 87 -9.95 1.44 -18.24
N GLU A 88 -11.02 1.02 -17.58
CA GLU A 88 -12.25 1.79 -17.53
C GLU A 88 -12.68 2.01 -16.09
N SER A 89 -13.54 3.00 -15.89
CA SER A 89 -13.93 3.35 -14.52
C SER A 89 -14.71 2.24 -13.84
N GLU A 90 -15.37 1.39 -14.60
CA GLU A 90 -16.15 0.30 -14.02
C GLU A 90 -15.31 -0.97 -13.83
N THR A 91 -14.05 -0.97 -14.21
CA THR A 91 -13.23 -2.14 -14.11
C THR A 91 -13.07 -2.55 -12.65
N ASP A 92 -13.26 -3.82 -12.37
CA ASP A 92 -13.12 -4.34 -11.02
C ASP A 92 -11.70 -4.86 -10.86
N LEU A 93 -10.85 -4.09 -10.22
CA LEU A 93 -9.45 -4.47 -10.04
C LEU A 93 -9.27 -5.51 -8.93
N PHE A 94 -10.34 -5.80 -8.17
CA PHE A 94 -10.27 -6.86 -7.17
C PHE A 94 -10.47 -8.24 -7.80
N ALA A 95 -10.90 -8.30 -9.05
CA ALA A 95 -11.12 -9.56 -9.74
C ALA A 95 -10.32 -9.59 -11.03
N PRO A 96 -8.98 -9.57 -10.94
CA PRO A 96 -8.17 -9.49 -12.14
C PRO A 96 -8.27 -10.75 -12.98
N GLN A 97 -8.21 -10.59 -14.27
CA GLN A 97 -8.24 -11.72 -15.18
C GLN A 97 -6.83 -12.10 -15.58
N ASP A 98 -6.61 -13.37 -15.86
CA ASP A 98 -5.26 -13.85 -16.12
C ASP A 98 -4.61 -13.20 -17.32
N ASP A 99 -5.39 -12.76 -18.28
CA ASP A 99 -4.83 -12.17 -19.48
C ASP A 99 -4.59 -10.67 -19.36
N TRP A 100 -4.91 -10.07 -18.23
CA TRP A 100 -4.64 -8.65 -18.06
C TRP A 100 -3.15 -8.44 -17.82
N PRO A 101 -2.55 -7.42 -18.43
CA PRO A 101 -1.14 -7.14 -18.17
C PRO A 101 -0.95 -6.41 -16.84
N TRP A 102 0.26 -6.46 -16.34
CA TRP A 102 0.62 -5.61 -15.21
C TRP A 102 0.84 -4.20 -15.75
N ARG A 103 0.12 -3.25 -15.21
CA ARG A 103 0.19 -1.87 -15.69
C ARG A 103 0.75 -0.97 -14.60
N ARG A 104 1.61 -0.05 -14.98
CA ARG A 104 2.15 0.95 -14.06
C ARG A 104 1.12 2.03 -13.83
N VAL A 105 0.90 2.40 -12.58
CA VAL A 105 -0.07 3.43 -12.22
C VAL A 105 0.56 4.41 -11.26
N LEU A 106 -0.01 5.60 -11.18
CA LEU A 106 0.44 6.63 -10.25
C LEU A 106 -0.72 6.99 -9.34
N MET A 107 -0.40 7.33 -8.09
CA MET A 107 -1.41 7.80 -7.15
C MET A 107 -1.58 9.29 -7.35
N THR A 108 -2.82 9.74 -7.48
CA THR A 108 -3.10 11.15 -7.75
C THR A 108 -3.74 11.85 -6.57
N GLN A 109 -4.43 11.11 -5.72
CA GLN A 109 -5.09 11.70 -4.56
C GLN A 109 -5.19 10.66 -3.47
N LEU A 110 -5.29 11.11 -2.23
CA LEU A 110 -5.41 10.23 -1.08
C LEU A 110 -6.31 10.88 -0.06
N ASP A 111 -7.26 10.14 0.49
CA ASP A 111 -8.01 10.59 1.65
C ASP A 111 -8.02 9.48 2.70
N ASP A 112 -8.87 9.59 3.70
CA ASP A 112 -8.84 8.64 4.81
C ASP A 112 -9.25 7.24 4.41
N ASN A 113 -10.02 7.09 3.36
CA ASN A 113 -10.60 5.80 3.00
C ASN A 113 -10.24 5.33 1.62
N ARG A 114 -9.72 6.18 0.78
CA ARG A 114 -9.50 5.84 -0.63
C ARG A 114 -8.24 6.48 -1.17
N VAL A 115 -7.65 5.82 -2.16
CA VAL A 115 -6.57 6.38 -2.93
C VAL A 115 -7.00 6.35 -4.39
N TRP A 116 -6.73 7.42 -5.14
CA TRP A 116 -7.06 7.48 -6.57
C TRP A 116 -5.81 7.21 -7.36
N ILE A 117 -5.95 6.40 -8.41
CA ILE A 117 -4.84 6.06 -9.28
C ILE A 117 -5.20 6.37 -10.72
N ARG A 118 -4.16 6.53 -11.54
CA ARG A 118 -4.33 6.67 -12.98
C ARG A 118 -3.20 5.92 -13.65
N PRO A 119 -3.39 5.46 -14.91
CA PRO A 119 -2.30 4.81 -15.63
C PRO A 119 -1.12 5.77 -15.80
N ALA A 120 0.10 5.29 -15.61
CA ALA A 120 1.29 6.11 -15.81
C ALA A 120 1.51 6.41 -17.28
N TYR A 121 1.15 5.46 -18.14
CA TYR A 121 1.25 5.65 -19.58
C TYR A 121 -0.12 5.39 -20.17
N PRO A 122 -1.03 6.37 -20.11
CA PRO A 122 -2.41 6.15 -20.51
C PRO A 122 -2.56 6.00 -22.02
N SER A 123 -3.41 5.08 -22.44
CA SER A 123 -3.85 5.03 -23.82
C SER A 123 -4.79 6.20 -24.07
N TRP A 124 -5.15 6.44 -25.32
CA TRP A 124 -6.00 7.58 -25.63
C TRP A 124 -7.29 7.59 -24.82
N PRO A 125 -8.04 6.49 -24.69
CA PRO A 125 -9.28 6.54 -23.92
C PRO A 125 -9.06 6.65 -22.42
N GLU A 126 -7.83 6.46 -21.94
CA GLU A 126 -7.54 6.53 -20.51
C GLU A 126 -7.02 7.88 -20.06
N ARG A 127 -6.93 8.84 -20.95
CA ARG A 127 -6.22 10.09 -20.64
C ARG A 127 -6.70 10.84 -19.43
N LEU A 128 -7.98 10.81 -19.15
CA LEU A 128 -8.54 11.53 -18.01
C LEU A 128 -9.07 10.58 -16.94
N LEU A 129 -8.66 9.32 -17.01
CA LEU A 129 -9.22 8.33 -16.11
C LEU A 129 -8.54 8.37 -14.75
N GLU A 130 -9.33 8.35 -13.71
CA GLU A 130 -8.85 8.09 -12.36
C GLU A 130 -9.79 7.09 -11.72
N ILE A 131 -9.24 6.15 -10.98
CA ILE A 131 -10.05 5.14 -10.32
C ILE A 131 -9.74 5.20 -8.83
N ALA A 132 -10.78 5.20 -8.01
CA ALA A 132 -10.66 5.20 -6.57
C ALA A 132 -10.57 3.77 -6.06
N LEU A 133 -9.58 3.50 -5.20
CA LEU A 133 -9.42 2.21 -4.58
C LEU A 133 -9.55 2.37 -3.07
N PRO A 134 -10.11 1.39 -2.39
CA PRO A 134 -10.22 1.49 -0.94
C PRO A 134 -8.85 1.29 -0.29
N ILE A 135 -8.64 1.86 0.86
CA ILE A 135 -7.45 1.65 1.64
C ILE A 135 -7.76 0.57 2.66
N PRO A 136 -6.93 -0.48 2.80
CA PRO A 136 -5.59 -0.60 2.25
C PRO A 136 -5.60 -1.09 0.82
N ALA A 137 -4.74 -0.56 0.00
CA ALA A 137 -4.66 -0.92 -1.41
C ALA A 137 -3.63 -2.02 -1.66
N ASP A 138 -3.13 -2.64 -0.62
CA ASP A 138 -2.03 -3.59 -0.68
C ASP A 138 -2.36 -4.83 -1.50
N ASP A 139 -3.63 -5.21 -1.60
CA ASP A 139 -4.01 -6.39 -2.36
C ASP A 139 -4.08 -6.11 -3.86
N ILE A 140 -4.14 -4.84 -4.26
CA ILE A 140 -4.30 -4.48 -5.65
C ILE A 140 -3.02 -3.89 -6.21
N LEU A 141 -2.35 -3.04 -5.44
CA LEU A 141 -1.17 -2.33 -5.93
C LEU A 141 0.09 -2.96 -5.38
N ARG A 142 1.10 -3.05 -6.22
CA ARG A 142 2.41 -3.57 -5.81
C ARG A 142 3.45 -2.49 -6.02
N PRO A 143 4.34 -2.30 -5.05
CA PRO A 143 5.36 -1.26 -5.18
C PRO A 143 6.52 -1.66 -6.08
N ASP A 144 6.67 -2.97 -6.36
CA ASP A 144 7.78 -3.42 -7.17
C ASP A 144 7.31 -3.90 -8.53
N SER A 145 8.13 -3.71 -9.51
CA SER A 145 7.79 -4.13 -10.86
C SER A 145 7.63 -5.64 -10.90
N PRO A 146 6.52 -6.14 -11.39
CA PRO A 146 6.31 -7.58 -11.46
C PRO A 146 6.98 -8.24 -12.65
N THR A 147 7.56 -7.44 -13.55
CA THR A 147 8.08 -8.05 -14.74
C THR A 147 9.21 -8.96 -14.49
N ASN A 148 9.94 -8.74 -13.41
CA ASN A 148 11.06 -9.58 -13.21
C ASN A 148 10.67 -10.92 -12.67
N SER A 149 9.45 -11.09 -12.35
CA SER A 149 9.05 -12.35 -11.80
C SER A 149 8.79 -13.33 -12.88
N ASP A 150 8.93 -12.95 -14.07
CA ASP A 150 8.65 -13.88 -15.09
C ASP A 150 9.76 -14.64 -15.50
#